data_6966f5d97dbee70d0155c67a00b7494b
#
_entry.id   6966f5d97dbee70d0155c67a00b7494b
#
_cell.length_a   1.000
_cell.length_b   1.000
_cell.length_c   1.000
_cell.angle_alpha   90.00
_cell.angle_beta   90.00
_cell.angle_gamma   90.00
#
_symmetry.space_group_name_H-M   'P 1'
#
loop_
_entity.id
_entity.type
_entity.pdbx_description
1 polymer ?
#
loop_
_entity_poly.entity_id
_entity_poly.type
_entity_poly.pdbx_seq_one_letter_code
_entity_poly.pdbx_strand_id
1 'polypeptide(L)'
;MTTAPPRPRARAPVHAAVPSPRRPAPKRRPVSTASKRLRVGRVLLVAALGIATLKLVIIQSVQASDLNAASSRQLLTEIPLPAERGSILDSAGKPLAFSIEANALVTNPRTIARTHGAGTADYVTRMASVVGQATGQDPTAVQALLTSDKGYVVLAKLVDPGVAQAMHDQFPEIALERREARQYPGGSLAANVIGTATWDATDSPGKLTGRVGLESSQDNLLSGSNGVREVDTAEGSSAEIPGSVRYERPAVPGSTLQLTLDSDLQYTVQRDLSAYIAKTGAKVDSSAVVLDVASGKVRALATGETFDPTNPGAATADQLGNPAVTSPYEPGSVNKIVTMSAAIEYGVAKPDDVLDVPGSIRVADRTINDAWKHGLTHFTLTGVLAKSSNVGTIMTAQKVGPERFADMLARFGLGQKTGVGLPGESPGSVPPMATWSGSTFGNLPIGQGLSMTVLQMAGMYQAVANNGLRIPPRIIESTVSPDGVRTVPPSPAGVQVVSPPTAATLRTMLTAVTQDERNQRGTGPTAAVPGYQAAGKTGTAQQVNPVCGCYASSTYWITFAGMFPAQDPRYVIGIMLDAPAGGTSAAPLFHDIATYLAQRDHIPL
;
A
#
# COMPACT_ATOMS: atom_id res chain seq x y z
N MET A 1 -23.17 31.24 87.10
CA MET A 1 -22.56 31.60 88.38
C MET A 1 -21.92 32.94 88.14
N THR A 2 -22.66 33.98 88.56
CA THR A 2 -22.32 34.88 89.64
C THR A 2 -21.09 35.74 89.32
N THR A 3 -21.08 37.07 89.38
CA THR A 3 -21.90 38.13 89.90
C THR A 3 -21.19 39.46 89.62
N ALA A 4 -21.95 40.47 89.33
CA ALA A 4 -21.55 41.89 89.47
C ALA A 4 -21.38 42.29 90.94
N PRO A 5 -21.27 43.58 91.33
CA PRO A 5 -20.60 44.83 90.91
C PRO A 5 -19.86 45.47 92.19
N PRO A 6 -19.81 46.74 92.63
CA PRO A 6 -20.25 48.02 92.12
C PRO A 6 -19.27 49.24 92.42
N ARG A 7 -19.73 50.45 92.06
CA ARG A 7 -19.36 51.84 92.35
C ARG A 7 -18.83 52.17 93.84
N PRO A 8 -18.26 53.41 94.12
CA PRO A 8 -18.97 54.70 94.01
C PRO A 8 -18.09 56.02 93.87
N ARG A 9 -18.75 57.09 93.43
CA ARG A 9 -18.89 58.49 93.83
C ARG A 9 -17.90 59.16 94.81
N ALA A 10 -17.56 60.42 94.44
CA ALA A 10 -17.62 61.64 95.30
C ALA A 10 -17.18 62.87 94.47
N ARG A 11 -17.94 63.82 94.34
CA ARG A 11 -18.33 65.13 94.91
C ARG A 11 -17.22 66.19 94.89
N ALA A 12 -17.68 67.35 94.34
CA ALA A 12 -17.13 68.68 94.22
C ALA A 12 -16.61 69.36 95.46
N PRO A 13 -15.98 70.55 95.37
CA PRO A 13 -16.72 71.77 95.55
C PRO A 13 -16.34 73.00 94.70
N VAL A 14 -17.26 73.89 94.69
CA VAL A 14 -17.52 75.26 94.33
C VAL A 14 -16.49 76.30 94.80
N HIS A 15 -16.23 77.32 94.00
CA HIS A 15 -16.14 78.78 94.30
C HIS A 15 -15.44 79.46 93.09
N ALA A 16 -15.76 80.56 92.63
CA ALA A 16 -16.39 81.83 92.83
C ALA A 16 -16.10 82.71 91.59
N ALA A 17 -17.02 83.56 91.24
CA ALA A 17 -17.03 84.44 90.05
C ALA A 17 -16.17 85.69 90.22
N VAL A 18 -15.63 86.18 89.10
CA VAL A 18 -15.29 87.60 88.86
C VAL A 18 -15.23 87.87 87.32
N PRO A 19 -15.51 89.08 86.82
CA PRO A 19 -16.27 89.35 85.63
C PRO A 19 -15.47 89.59 84.36
N SER A 20 -16.22 89.52 83.26
CA SER A 20 -15.84 89.63 81.90
C SER A 20 -15.15 90.94 81.41
N PRO A 21 -14.40 90.83 80.36
CA PRO A 21 -14.47 91.85 79.29
C PRO A 21 -14.99 91.25 77.93
N ARG A 22 -15.71 92.09 77.23
CA ARG A 22 -16.42 91.86 75.99
C ARG A 22 -15.55 91.25 74.92
N ARG A 23 -15.93 90.12 74.36
CA ARG A 23 -15.35 89.54 73.10
C ARG A 23 -16.05 90.13 71.86
N PRO A 24 -15.26 90.42 70.78
CA PRO A 24 -15.82 90.86 69.51
C PRO A 24 -16.52 89.70 68.79
N ALA A 25 -17.51 90.03 67.98
CA ALA A 25 -18.37 89.13 67.23
C ALA A 25 -17.59 88.18 66.28
N PRO A 26 -17.98 86.92 66.21
CA PRO A 26 -17.33 85.98 65.36
C PRO A 26 -17.60 86.28 63.89
N LYS A 27 -16.49 86.41 63.07
CA LYS A 27 -16.57 86.46 61.65
C LYS A 27 -17.12 85.14 61.11
N ARG A 28 -18.21 85.19 60.34
CA ARG A 28 -18.75 84.01 59.61
C ARG A 28 -17.66 83.43 58.74
N ARG A 29 -17.18 82.19 59.05
CA ARG A 29 -16.33 81.41 58.19
C ARG A 29 -17.14 81.06 56.91
N PRO A 30 -16.56 81.15 55.77
CA PRO A 30 -17.25 80.73 54.56
C PRO A 30 -17.49 79.20 54.60
N VAL A 31 -18.75 78.80 54.33
CA VAL A 31 -19.19 77.39 54.24
C VAL A 31 -18.28 76.66 53.31
N SER A 32 -17.60 75.69 53.84
CA SER A 32 -16.49 74.96 53.27
C SER A 32 -16.82 74.42 51.88
N THR A 33 -15.96 74.71 50.90
CA THR A 33 -15.87 74.05 49.58
C THR A 33 -15.79 72.53 49.72
N ALA A 34 -15.48 71.98 50.87
CA ALA A 34 -15.42 70.55 51.18
C ALA A 34 -16.77 69.82 51.04
N SER A 35 -17.89 70.46 51.50
CA SER A 35 -19.21 69.83 51.32
C SER A 35 -19.70 69.80 49.86
N LYS A 36 -19.34 70.82 49.09
CA LYS A 36 -19.59 70.79 47.64
C LYS A 36 -18.73 69.72 46.92
N ARG A 37 -17.45 69.62 47.27
CA ARG A 37 -16.55 68.59 46.77
C ARG A 37 -17.00 67.18 47.11
N LEU A 38 -17.48 66.95 48.34
CA LEU A 38 -18.04 65.69 48.78
C LEU A 38 -19.37 65.34 48.11
N ARG A 39 -20.24 66.36 47.84
CA ARG A 39 -21.46 66.12 47.01
C ARG A 39 -21.10 65.77 45.56
N VAL A 40 -20.19 66.52 44.97
CA VAL A 40 -19.72 66.24 43.61
C VAL A 40 -19.05 64.86 43.54
N GLY A 41 -18.19 64.49 44.52
CA GLY A 41 -17.58 63.15 44.61
C GLY A 41 -18.61 62.04 44.75
N ARG A 42 -19.67 62.23 45.60
CA ARG A 42 -20.78 61.27 45.71
C ARG A 42 -21.57 61.12 44.41
N VAL A 43 -21.87 62.23 43.73
CA VAL A 43 -22.57 62.20 42.41
C VAL A 43 -21.74 61.47 41.37
N LEU A 44 -20.44 61.75 41.28
CA LEU A 44 -19.54 61.06 40.40
C LEU A 44 -19.42 59.55 40.69
N LEU A 45 -19.35 59.20 41.97
CA LEU A 45 -19.31 57.81 42.39
C LEU A 45 -20.61 57.06 42.05
N VAL A 46 -21.77 57.68 42.30
CA VAL A 46 -23.08 57.10 41.95
C VAL A 46 -23.25 56.99 40.46
N ALA A 47 -22.81 58.02 39.72
CA ALA A 47 -22.82 57.95 38.27
C ALA A 47 -21.89 56.86 37.72
N ALA A 48 -20.68 56.71 38.26
CA ALA A 48 -19.74 55.63 37.89
C ALA A 48 -20.30 54.24 38.21
N LEU A 49 -20.92 54.07 39.41
CA LEU A 49 -21.61 52.85 39.79
C LEU A 49 -22.81 52.57 38.87
N GLY A 50 -23.60 53.59 38.52
CA GLY A 50 -24.72 53.47 37.60
C GLY A 50 -24.27 53.00 36.21
N ILE A 51 -23.19 53.61 35.67
CA ILE A 51 -22.60 53.20 34.41
C ILE A 51 -22.05 51.77 34.46
N ALA A 52 -21.37 51.40 35.56
CA ALA A 52 -20.85 50.05 35.75
C ALA A 52 -22.00 49.02 35.84
N THR A 53 -23.06 49.33 36.58
CA THR A 53 -24.26 48.48 36.69
C THR A 53 -24.97 48.35 35.34
N LEU A 54 -25.15 49.47 34.62
CA LEU A 54 -25.75 49.44 33.26
C LEU A 54 -24.92 48.61 32.32
N LYS A 55 -23.59 48.75 32.32
CA LYS A 55 -22.69 47.94 31.53
C LYS A 55 -22.76 46.46 31.89
N LEU A 56 -22.85 46.15 33.19
CA LEU A 56 -23.01 44.78 33.69
C LEU A 56 -24.34 44.17 33.21
N VAL A 57 -25.42 44.92 33.24
CA VAL A 57 -26.75 44.50 32.74
C VAL A 57 -26.68 44.26 31.21
N ILE A 58 -26.03 45.16 30.46
CA ILE A 58 -25.86 44.99 29.02
C ILE A 58 -25.05 43.72 28.73
N ILE A 59 -23.95 43.48 29.44
CA ILE A 59 -23.13 42.28 29.27
C ILE A 59 -23.91 41.02 29.63
N GLN A 60 -24.66 41.02 30.73
CA GLN A 60 -25.37 39.84 31.24
C GLN A 60 -26.70 39.55 30.53
N SER A 61 -27.36 40.56 29.92
CA SER A 61 -28.66 40.35 29.26
C SER A 61 -28.61 40.46 27.76
N VAL A 62 -27.94 41.44 27.18
CA VAL A 62 -27.91 41.69 25.71
C VAL A 62 -26.75 40.97 25.04
N GLN A 63 -25.57 40.94 25.68
CA GLN A 63 -24.38 40.33 25.12
C GLN A 63 -24.08 38.94 25.69
N ALA A 64 -24.87 38.44 26.61
CA ALA A 64 -24.62 37.16 27.28
C ALA A 64 -24.63 35.99 26.30
N SER A 65 -25.54 35.98 25.32
CA SER A 65 -25.60 34.95 24.28
C SER A 65 -24.38 34.95 23.39
N ASP A 66 -23.93 36.14 22.93
CA ASP A 66 -22.81 36.29 22.04
C ASP A 66 -21.46 36.00 22.71
N LEU A 67 -21.33 36.46 23.96
CA LEU A 67 -20.15 36.19 24.79
C LEU A 67 -20.06 34.71 25.21
N ASN A 68 -21.19 34.08 25.53
CA ASN A 68 -21.24 32.63 25.80
C ASN A 68 -20.93 31.84 24.54
N ALA A 69 -21.46 32.24 23.38
CA ALA A 69 -21.13 31.61 22.09
C ALA A 69 -19.66 31.81 21.73
N ALA A 70 -19.08 32.97 21.98
CA ALA A 70 -17.67 33.22 21.76
C ALA A 70 -16.77 32.42 22.73
N SER A 71 -17.12 32.37 24.00
CA SER A 71 -16.43 31.56 25.01
C SER A 71 -16.52 30.06 24.69
N SER A 72 -17.71 29.58 24.30
CA SER A 72 -17.92 28.20 23.89
C SER A 72 -17.08 27.82 22.66
N ARG A 73 -16.94 28.74 21.68
CA ARG A 73 -16.08 28.51 20.50
C ARG A 73 -14.59 28.51 20.85
N GLN A 74 -14.17 29.23 21.86
CA GLN A 74 -12.77 29.25 22.31
C GLN A 74 -12.37 27.97 23.07
N LEU A 75 -13.32 27.33 23.75
CA LEU A 75 -13.10 26.11 24.53
C LEU A 75 -13.34 24.85 23.67
N LEU A 76 -14.15 24.97 22.62
CA LEU A 76 -14.53 23.83 21.77
C LEU A 76 -13.34 23.34 20.96
N THR A 77 -13.04 22.07 21.12
CA THR A 77 -11.99 21.36 20.35
C THR A 77 -12.61 20.12 19.73
N GLU A 78 -12.36 19.95 18.42
CA GLU A 78 -12.69 18.72 17.71
C GLU A 78 -11.56 17.71 17.91
N ILE A 79 -11.87 16.59 18.53
CA ILE A 79 -10.96 15.46 18.68
C ILE A 79 -11.36 14.43 17.63
N PRO A 80 -10.52 14.13 16.64
CA PRO A 80 -10.82 13.06 15.69
C PRO A 80 -10.68 11.71 16.36
N LEU A 81 -11.63 10.83 16.07
CA LEU A 81 -11.61 9.43 16.46
C LEU A 81 -11.13 8.62 15.25
N PRO A 82 -9.89 8.11 15.25
CA PRO A 82 -9.36 7.36 14.12
C PRO A 82 -10.22 6.13 13.84
N ALA A 83 -10.51 5.88 12.55
CA ALA A 83 -11.15 4.66 12.12
C ALA A 83 -10.11 3.54 12.07
N GLU A 84 -10.48 2.35 12.54
CA GLU A 84 -9.63 1.16 12.42
C GLU A 84 -9.48 0.77 10.96
N ARG A 85 -8.24 0.53 10.51
CA ARG A 85 -7.95 0.12 9.16
C ARG A 85 -8.31 -1.34 8.94
N GLY A 86 -9.09 -1.63 7.90
CA GLY A 86 -9.55 -2.95 7.55
C GLY A 86 -8.40 -3.94 7.31
N SER A 87 -8.64 -5.22 7.57
CA SER A 87 -7.66 -6.29 7.39
C SER A 87 -7.51 -6.71 5.93
N ILE A 88 -6.35 -7.26 5.57
CA ILE A 88 -6.11 -7.94 4.31
C ILE A 88 -5.88 -9.41 4.63
N LEU A 89 -6.70 -10.29 4.07
CA LEU A 89 -6.69 -11.73 4.30
C LEU A 89 -6.32 -12.47 3.02
N ASP A 90 -5.71 -13.64 3.16
CA ASP A 90 -5.51 -14.57 2.05
C ASP A 90 -6.81 -15.30 1.66
N SER A 91 -6.72 -16.23 0.70
CA SER A 91 -7.85 -17.00 0.20
C SER A 91 -8.50 -17.92 1.25
N ALA A 92 -7.75 -18.30 2.28
CA ALA A 92 -8.22 -19.15 3.39
C ALA A 92 -8.69 -18.32 4.62
N GLY A 93 -8.58 -16.98 4.55
CA GLY A 93 -8.91 -16.09 5.65
C GLY A 93 -7.77 -15.86 6.65
N LYS A 94 -6.54 -16.30 6.34
CA LYS A 94 -5.37 -16.00 7.17
C LYS A 94 -4.99 -14.53 7.03
N PRO A 95 -4.69 -13.80 8.12
CA PRO A 95 -4.34 -12.40 8.05
C PRO A 95 -2.95 -12.19 7.41
N LEU A 96 -2.91 -11.37 6.36
CA LEU A 96 -1.69 -10.87 5.71
C LEU A 96 -1.32 -9.48 6.21
N ALA A 97 -2.32 -8.67 6.52
CA ALA A 97 -2.16 -7.39 7.21
C ALA A 97 -3.39 -7.08 8.08
N PHE A 98 -3.15 -6.58 9.30
CA PHE A 98 -4.21 -6.14 10.22
C PHE A 98 -3.68 -5.04 11.14
N SER A 99 -4.56 -4.32 11.81
CA SER A 99 -4.19 -3.25 12.75
C SER A 99 -4.40 -3.70 14.19
N ILE A 100 -3.55 -3.24 15.09
CA ILE A 100 -3.71 -3.31 16.53
C ILE A 100 -3.69 -1.91 17.12
N GLU A 101 -4.32 -1.73 18.26
CA GLU A 101 -4.31 -0.46 18.98
C GLU A 101 -2.89 -0.12 19.44
N ALA A 102 -2.53 1.14 19.28
CA ALA A 102 -1.27 1.72 19.75
C ALA A 102 -1.49 3.17 20.18
N ASN A 103 -0.50 3.75 20.86
CA ASN A 103 -0.51 5.17 21.21
C ASN A 103 0.79 5.84 20.75
N ALA A 104 0.69 7.10 20.34
CA ALA A 104 1.86 7.96 20.30
C ALA A 104 2.03 8.65 21.65
N LEU A 105 3.28 8.72 22.13
CA LEU A 105 3.66 9.54 23.26
C LEU A 105 4.00 10.92 22.75
N VAL A 106 3.24 11.91 23.14
CA VAL A 106 3.43 13.31 22.73
C VAL A 106 3.57 14.22 23.93
N THR A 107 4.31 15.31 23.79
CA THR A 107 4.46 16.29 24.86
C THR A 107 4.75 17.68 24.32
N ASN A 108 4.62 18.68 25.22
CA ASN A 108 4.99 20.06 24.96
C ASN A 108 6.23 20.44 25.78
N PRO A 109 7.44 20.47 25.17
CA PRO A 109 8.68 20.82 25.86
C PRO A 109 8.65 22.18 26.58
N ARG A 110 7.97 23.18 26.00
CA ARG A 110 7.82 24.50 26.64
C ARG A 110 7.01 24.44 27.94
N THR A 111 6.04 23.53 28.02
CA THR A 111 5.26 23.32 29.25
C THR A 111 6.12 22.67 30.32
N ILE A 112 6.89 21.64 29.98
CA ILE A 112 7.83 20.99 30.90
C ILE A 112 8.81 22.02 31.48
N ALA A 113 9.42 22.86 30.63
CA ALA A 113 10.36 23.89 31.05
C ALA A 113 9.71 24.92 32.02
N ARG A 114 8.46 25.31 31.79
CA ARG A 114 7.73 26.22 32.66
C ARG A 114 7.34 25.58 34.01
N THR A 115 6.94 24.31 33.98
CA THR A 115 6.48 23.61 35.19
C THR A 115 7.62 23.28 36.13
N HIS A 116 8.76 22.84 35.62
CA HIS A 116 9.87 22.36 36.45
C HIS A 116 10.99 23.41 36.69
N GLY A 117 10.99 24.52 35.97
CA GLY A 117 11.94 25.62 36.21
C GLY A 117 13.40 25.17 36.28
N ALA A 118 14.07 25.41 37.42
CA ALA A 118 15.47 25.03 37.65
C ALA A 118 15.68 23.50 37.67
N GLY A 119 14.67 22.69 37.94
CA GLY A 119 14.75 21.21 37.94
C GLY A 119 14.52 20.56 36.58
N THR A 120 14.30 21.35 35.53
CA THR A 120 13.95 20.84 34.19
C THR A 120 15.01 19.87 33.63
N ALA A 121 16.30 20.16 33.80
CA ALA A 121 17.37 19.34 33.21
C ALA A 121 17.37 17.90 33.76
N ASP A 122 17.27 17.74 35.08
CA ASP A 122 17.25 16.43 35.72
C ASP A 122 15.96 15.66 35.40
N TYR A 123 14.83 16.38 35.38
CA TYR A 123 13.54 15.81 35.03
C TYR A 123 13.51 15.28 33.59
N VAL A 124 13.97 16.08 32.62
CA VAL A 124 14.07 15.71 31.21
C VAL A 124 15.02 14.54 31.00
N THR A 125 16.18 14.52 31.68
CA THR A 125 17.12 13.40 31.59
C THR A 125 16.50 12.11 32.09
N ARG A 126 15.78 12.14 33.20
CA ARG A 126 15.07 10.97 33.73
C ARG A 126 13.95 10.52 32.77
N MET A 127 13.12 11.45 32.30
CA MET A 127 12.05 11.15 31.33
C MET A 127 12.62 10.53 30.05
N ALA A 128 13.69 11.10 29.49
CA ALA A 128 14.35 10.58 28.30
C ALA A 128 14.87 9.16 28.48
N SER A 129 15.48 8.88 29.64
CA SER A 129 16.00 7.54 29.98
C SER A 129 14.87 6.51 30.08
N VAL A 130 13.78 6.84 30.79
CA VAL A 130 12.65 5.92 31.00
C VAL A 130 11.89 5.68 29.71
N VAL A 131 11.56 6.74 28.96
CA VAL A 131 10.89 6.63 27.65
C VAL A 131 11.75 5.87 26.65
N GLY A 132 13.06 6.18 26.59
CA GLY A 132 14.00 5.48 25.71
C GLY A 132 14.05 3.98 26.00
N GLN A 133 14.15 3.61 27.29
CA GLN A 133 14.16 2.20 27.70
C GLN A 133 12.85 1.49 27.37
N ALA A 134 11.70 2.12 27.65
CA ALA A 134 10.37 1.53 27.43
C ALA A 134 10.02 1.38 25.93
N THR A 135 10.55 2.26 25.07
CA THR A 135 10.23 2.31 23.63
C THR A 135 11.36 1.81 22.71
N GLY A 136 12.51 1.44 23.29
CA GLY A 136 13.68 1.00 22.51
C GLY A 136 14.39 2.12 21.74
N GLN A 137 14.11 3.38 22.08
CA GLN A 137 14.74 4.53 21.42
C GLN A 137 16.02 4.97 22.14
N ASP A 138 16.89 5.66 21.42
CA ASP A 138 18.06 6.30 22.03
C ASP A 138 17.63 7.41 23.01
N PRO A 139 17.93 7.30 24.30
CA PRO A 139 17.62 8.33 25.29
C PRO A 139 18.14 9.72 24.90
N THR A 140 19.29 9.79 24.21
CA THR A 140 19.85 11.07 23.75
C THR A 140 18.97 11.73 22.71
N ALA A 141 18.41 10.96 21.77
CA ALA A 141 17.45 11.45 20.78
C ALA A 141 16.14 11.94 21.45
N VAL A 142 15.62 11.18 22.41
CA VAL A 142 14.43 11.58 23.18
C VAL A 142 14.71 12.88 23.97
N GLN A 143 15.89 12.99 24.60
CA GLN A 143 16.29 14.19 25.32
C GLN A 143 16.39 15.42 24.42
N ALA A 144 16.92 15.26 23.20
CA ALA A 144 16.97 16.34 22.22
C ALA A 144 15.57 16.86 21.83
N LEU A 145 14.57 15.97 21.72
CA LEU A 145 13.18 16.36 21.50
C LEU A 145 12.60 17.13 22.70
N LEU A 146 12.86 16.66 23.92
CA LEU A 146 12.35 17.25 25.17
C LEU A 146 12.98 18.62 25.49
N THR A 147 14.18 18.90 24.97
CA THR A 147 14.86 20.20 25.16
C THR A 147 14.62 21.17 24.01
N SER A 148 13.87 20.79 23.00
CA SER A 148 13.56 21.63 21.84
C SER A 148 12.63 22.78 22.21
N ASP A 149 12.74 23.93 21.51
CA ASP A 149 11.80 25.06 21.63
C ASP A 149 10.55 24.84 20.77
N LYS A 150 9.89 23.67 20.92
CA LYS A 150 8.65 23.32 20.22
C LYS A 150 7.49 23.25 21.21
N GLY A 151 6.29 23.60 20.73
CA GLY A 151 5.04 23.44 21.51
C GLY A 151 4.45 22.04 21.43
N TYR A 152 4.97 21.19 20.52
CA TYR A 152 4.51 19.82 20.31
C TYR A 152 5.66 18.98 19.75
N VAL A 153 5.91 17.82 20.36
CA VAL A 153 6.86 16.81 19.89
C VAL A 153 6.29 15.41 20.09
N VAL A 154 6.57 14.51 19.16
CA VAL A 154 6.26 13.09 19.27
C VAL A 154 7.51 12.38 19.79
N LEU A 155 7.44 11.85 21.00
CA LEU A 155 8.53 11.11 21.65
C LEU A 155 8.64 9.69 21.10
N ALA A 156 7.50 9.01 20.93
CA ALA A 156 7.40 7.69 20.32
C ALA A 156 6.10 7.57 19.52
N LYS A 157 6.15 6.85 18.40
CA LYS A 157 5.05 6.87 17.41
C LYS A 157 3.99 5.79 17.62
N LEU A 158 4.44 4.58 17.98
CA LEU A 158 3.58 3.38 18.07
C LEU A 158 4.02 2.60 19.31
N VAL A 159 3.35 2.86 20.42
CA VAL A 159 3.64 2.26 21.73
C VAL A 159 2.44 1.43 22.17
N ASP A 160 2.70 0.27 22.75
CA ASP A 160 1.66 -0.55 23.37
C ASP A 160 0.82 0.28 24.35
N PRO A 161 -0.51 0.15 24.35
CA PRO A 161 -1.38 0.95 25.22
C PRO A 161 -1.05 0.85 26.70
N GLY A 162 -0.65 -0.33 27.21
CA GLY A 162 -0.29 -0.51 28.61
C GLY A 162 1.03 0.19 28.96
N VAL A 163 2.02 0.12 28.06
CA VAL A 163 3.30 0.84 28.22
C VAL A 163 3.08 2.35 28.13
N ALA A 164 2.26 2.80 27.19
CA ALA A 164 1.94 4.21 27.02
C ALA A 164 1.24 4.78 28.26
N GLN A 165 0.27 4.05 28.83
CA GLN A 165 -0.42 4.45 30.06
C GLN A 165 0.56 4.55 31.24
N ALA A 166 1.46 3.58 31.40
CA ALA A 166 2.47 3.62 32.46
C ALA A 166 3.41 4.84 32.31
N MET A 167 3.73 5.26 31.08
CA MET A 167 4.52 6.46 30.82
C MET A 167 3.75 7.74 31.21
N HIS A 168 2.46 7.82 30.87
CA HIS A 168 1.61 8.92 31.27
C HIS A 168 1.46 9.03 32.79
N ASP A 169 1.23 7.89 33.48
CA ASP A 169 1.07 7.86 34.94
C ASP A 169 2.36 8.33 35.65
N GLN A 170 3.53 8.00 35.09
CA GLN A 170 4.82 8.41 35.64
C GLN A 170 5.20 9.85 35.28
N PHE A 171 4.80 10.32 34.10
CA PHE A 171 5.09 11.65 33.56
C PHE A 171 3.80 12.26 33.00
N PRO A 172 3.03 12.99 33.80
CA PRO A 172 1.73 13.53 33.38
C PRO A 172 1.78 14.52 32.23
N GLU A 173 2.95 15.07 31.89
CA GLU A 173 3.15 15.93 30.73
C GLU A 173 3.22 15.15 29.41
N ILE A 174 3.31 13.82 29.45
CA ILE A 174 3.16 12.96 28.27
C ILE A 174 1.67 12.75 28.03
N ALA A 175 1.17 13.28 26.93
CA ALA A 175 -0.17 12.98 26.45
C ALA A 175 -0.15 11.76 25.52
N LEU A 176 -1.26 11.03 25.49
CA LEU A 176 -1.43 9.84 24.67
C LEU A 176 -2.33 10.18 23.48
N GLU A 177 -1.81 9.99 22.27
CA GLU A 177 -2.62 10.07 21.06
C GLU A 177 -2.91 8.66 20.53
N ARG A 178 -4.18 8.31 20.41
CA ARG A 178 -4.59 7.02 19.88
C ARG A 178 -4.09 6.86 18.44
N ARG A 179 -3.45 5.74 18.17
CA ARG A 179 -2.96 5.31 16.85
C ARG A 179 -3.22 3.84 16.64
N GLU A 180 -2.90 3.39 15.44
CA GLU A 180 -2.90 1.98 15.09
C GLU A 180 -1.51 1.56 14.62
N ALA A 181 -1.06 0.41 15.06
CA ALA A 181 0.12 -0.25 14.54
C ALA A 181 -0.30 -1.28 13.50
N ARG A 182 0.09 -1.07 12.24
CA ARG A 182 -0.16 -2.02 11.16
C ARG A 182 0.79 -3.20 11.30
N GLN A 183 0.22 -4.40 11.34
CA GLN A 183 0.94 -5.67 11.50
C GLN A 183 0.93 -6.45 10.21
N TYR A 184 2.07 -7.07 9.89
CA TYR A 184 2.25 -7.93 8.73
C TYR A 184 2.86 -9.26 9.20
N PRO A 185 2.03 -10.26 9.61
CA PRO A 185 2.50 -11.48 10.26
C PRO A 185 3.46 -12.30 9.41
N GLY A 186 3.31 -12.22 8.09
CA GLY A 186 4.19 -12.89 7.13
C GLY A 186 5.52 -12.19 6.89
N GLY A 187 5.80 -11.04 7.52
CA GLY A 187 6.97 -10.22 7.20
C GLY A 187 6.98 -9.83 5.73
N SER A 188 8.01 -10.22 5.00
CA SER A 188 8.16 -9.93 3.57
C SER A 188 7.29 -10.79 2.64
N LEU A 189 6.48 -11.72 3.18
CA LEU A 189 5.60 -12.56 2.36
C LEU A 189 4.59 -11.71 1.59
N ALA A 190 4.60 -11.80 0.27
CA ALA A 190 3.75 -11.04 -0.64
C ALA A 190 3.79 -9.51 -0.43
N ALA A 191 4.85 -8.96 0.18
CA ALA A 191 4.93 -7.54 0.50
C ALA A 191 4.76 -6.63 -0.73
N ASN A 192 5.28 -7.04 -1.89
CA ASN A 192 5.10 -6.31 -3.16
C ASN A 192 3.66 -6.32 -3.70
N VAL A 193 2.79 -7.20 -3.18
CA VAL A 193 1.37 -7.25 -3.48
C VAL A 193 0.56 -6.50 -2.43
N ILE A 194 0.78 -6.84 -1.16
CA ILE A 194 0.07 -6.24 -0.02
C ILE A 194 0.42 -4.77 0.08
N GLY A 195 1.71 -4.47 0.02
CA GLY A 195 2.23 -3.13 0.22
C GLY A 195 2.43 -2.78 1.68
N THR A 196 2.41 -1.50 1.96
CA THR A 196 2.54 -0.96 3.32
C THR A 196 1.68 0.27 3.52
N ALA A 197 1.22 0.46 4.76
CA ALA A 197 0.56 1.66 5.24
C ALA A 197 1.39 2.31 6.35
N THR A 198 1.53 3.63 6.29
CA THR A 198 2.30 4.41 7.27
C THR A 198 1.51 5.61 7.76
N TRP A 199 1.78 6.05 8.99
CA TRP A 199 1.25 7.29 9.51
C TRP A 199 1.86 8.48 8.79
N ASP A 200 1.01 9.40 8.36
CA ASP A 200 1.48 10.66 7.80
C ASP A 200 2.03 11.54 8.93
N ALA A 201 3.30 11.95 8.79
CA ALA A 201 3.95 12.76 9.82
C ALA A 201 3.56 14.24 9.73
N THR A 202 2.93 14.66 8.63
CA THR A 202 2.62 16.05 8.34
C THR A 202 1.22 16.46 8.80
N ASP A 203 0.30 15.51 8.95
CA ASP A 203 -1.07 15.77 9.38
C ASP A 203 -1.23 15.49 10.87
N SER A 204 -1.66 16.47 11.64
CA SER A 204 -2.10 16.32 13.02
C SER A 204 -3.61 16.54 13.09
N PRO A 205 -4.37 15.53 13.48
CA PRO A 205 -3.97 14.17 13.84
C PRO A 205 -3.74 13.31 12.60
N GLY A 206 -2.62 12.59 12.60
CA GLY A 206 -2.21 11.76 11.49
C GLY A 206 -3.22 10.68 11.11
N LYS A 207 -3.18 10.27 9.85
CA LYS A 207 -3.96 9.16 9.31
C LYS A 207 -3.01 8.03 8.88
N LEU A 208 -3.43 6.78 9.13
CA LEU A 208 -2.74 5.62 8.56
C LEU A 208 -3.12 5.51 7.08
N THR A 209 -2.16 5.75 6.19
CA THR A 209 -2.37 5.85 4.74
C THR A 209 -1.56 4.78 4.01
N GLY A 210 -2.17 4.12 3.05
CA GLY A 210 -1.51 3.16 2.17
C GLY A 210 -0.51 3.83 1.23
N ARG A 211 0.71 3.28 1.11
CA ARG A 211 1.80 3.88 0.32
C ARG A 211 2.09 3.14 -0.97
N VAL A 212 2.11 1.82 -0.92
CA VAL A 212 2.36 0.94 -2.06
C VAL A 212 1.44 -0.27 -2.02
N GLY A 213 1.37 -1.05 -3.09
CA GLY A 213 0.59 -2.28 -3.19
C GLY A 213 -0.92 -2.08 -3.02
N LEU A 214 -1.61 -3.11 -2.54
CA LEU A 214 -3.04 -3.08 -2.26
C LEU A 214 -3.39 -2.10 -1.13
N GLU A 215 -2.50 -1.93 -0.16
CA GLU A 215 -2.66 -0.90 0.87
C GLU A 215 -2.91 0.48 0.25
N SER A 216 -2.21 0.81 -0.85
CA SER A 216 -2.38 2.07 -1.56
C SER A 216 -3.56 2.04 -2.53
N SER A 217 -3.66 1.02 -3.41
CA SER A 217 -4.71 0.99 -4.42
C SER A 217 -6.11 0.81 -3.86
N GLN A 218 -6.23 0.26 -2.65
CA GLN A 218 -7.49 0.05 -1.93
C GLN A 218 -7.61 0.92 -0.66
N ASP A 219 -6.82 2.00 -0.56
CA ASP A 219 -6.78 2.83 0.64
C ASP A 219 -8.16 3.36 1.03
N ASN A 220 -8.98 3.76 0.07
CA ASN A 220 -10.35 4.26 0.31
C ASN A 220 -11.26 3.22 0.99
N LEU A 221 -11.09 1.92 0.68
CA LEU A 221 -11.86 0.84 1.29
C LEU A 221 -11.28 0.47 2.66
N LEU A 222 -9.94 0.42 2.76
CA LEU A 222 -9.23 -0.02 3.95
C LEU A 222 -9.24 1.02 5.08
N SER A 223 -9.17 2.33 4.77
CA SER A 223 -8.95 3.36 5.79
C SER A 223 -10.20 3.72 6.61
N GLY A 224 -11.40 3.33 6.19
CA GLY A 224 -12.63 3.70 6.88
C GLY A 224 -12.92 5.21 6.88
N SER A 225 -13.74 5.64 7.81
CA SER A 225 -14.09 7.05 8.00
C SER A 225 -13.92 7.45 9.46
N ASN A 226 -13.07 8.43 9.73
CA ASN A 226 -12.84 8.92 11.09
C ASN A 226 -14.13 9.46 11.70
N GLY A 227 -14.30 9.21 12.99
CA GLY A 227 -15.28 9.86 13.84
C GLY A 227 -14.78 11.23 14.28
N VAL A 228 -15.65 11.96 14.98
CA VAL A 228 -15.34 13.26 15.57
C VAL A 228 -15.99 13.32 16.94
N ARG A 229 -15.25 13.78 17.93
CA ARG A 229 -15.76 14.12 19.26
C ARG A 229 -15.51 15.59 19.52
N GLU A 230 -16.56 16.35 19.78
CA GLU A 230 -16.48 17.75 20.17
C GLU A 230 -16.52 17.86 21.68
N VAL A 231 -15.47 18.43 22.27
CA VAL A 231 -15.31 18.59 23.71
C VAL A 231 -14.85 19.99 24.06
N ASP A 232 -15.07 20.43 25.29
CA ASP A 232 -14.40 21.60 25.83
C ASP A 232 -13.03 21.19 26.39
N THR A 233 -12.00 21.94 26.02
CA THR A 233 -10.64 21.76 26.55
C THR A 233 -10.28 22.92 27.49
N ALA A 234 -9.39 22.66 28.46
CA ALA A 234 -8.87 23.70 29.32
C ALA A 234 -8.01 24.68 28.50
N GLU A 235 -8.14 25.99 28.76
CA GLU A 235 -7.46 27.06 28.04
C GLU A 235 -5.95 26.81 27.94
N GLY A 236 -5.44 26.76 26.70
CA GLY A 236 -4.02 26.55 26.43
C GLY A 236 -3.54 25.11 26.61
N SER A 237 -4.43 24.13 26.78
CA SER A 237 -4.11 22.70 26.85
C SER A 237 -5.02 21.89 25.95
N SER A 238 -4.61 20.65 25.64
CA SER A 238 -5.44 19.64 24.96
C SER A 238 -6.20 18.74 25.94
N ALA A 239 -6.20 19.08 27.23
CA ALA A 239 -6.87 18.27 28.25
C ALA A 239 -8.39 18.46 28.16
N GLU A 240 -9.08 17.36 27.92
CA GLU A 240 -10.55 17.30 27.88
C GLU A 240 -11.12 17.64 29.29
N ILE A 241 -12.13 18.51 29.33
CA ILE A 241 -12.89 18.77 30.57
C ILE A 241 -13.87 17.62 30.75
N PRO A 242 -13.80 16.84 31.85
CA PRO A 242 -14.68 15.70 32.05
C PRO A 242 -16.16 16.09 31.97
N GLY A 243 -16.93 15.34 31.16
CA GLY A 243 -18.36 15.59 30.98
C GLY A 243 -18.72 16.70 29.99
N SER A 244 -17.76 17.27 29.27
CA SER A 244 -17.97 18.36 28.31
C SER A 244 -18.27 17.88 26.86
N VAL A 245 -18.44 16.57 26.65
CA VAL A 245 -18.78 16.05 25.32
C VAL A 245 -20.09 16.64 24.83
N ARG A 246 -20.02 17.42 23.75
CA ARG A 246 -21.19 18.09 23.13
C ARG A 246 -21.75 17.32 21.96
N TYR A 247 -20.86 16.70 21.19
CA TYR A 247 -21.20 15.92 20.01
C TYR A 247 -20.18 14.79 19.83
N GLU A 248 -20.68 13.63 19.44
CA GLU A 248 -19.84 12.50 19.07
C GLU A 248 -20.44 11.80 17.86
N ARG A 249 -19.63 11.67 16.81
CA ARG A 249 -19.88 10.80 15.68
C ARG A 249 -18.84 9.69 15.72
N PRO A 250 -19.24 8.42 15.90
CA PRO A 250 -18.30 7.32 15.98
C PRO A 250 -17.53 7.14 14.66
N ALA A 251 -16.33 6.61 14.75
CA ALA A 251 -15.58 6.17 13.59
C ALA A 251 -16.25 4.95 12.93
N VAL A 252 -16.16 4.86 11.61
CA VAL A 252 -16.58 3.68 10.85
C VAL A 252 -15.31 2.96 10.39
N PRO A 253 -15.04 1.74 10.85
CA PRO A 253 -13.86 0.97 10.45
C PRO A 253 -13.78 0.77 8.94
N GLY A 254 -12.59 0.46 8.43
CA GLY A 254 -12.38 0.09 7.05
C GLY A 254 -12.92 -1.31 6.72
N SER A 255 -13.18 -1.55 5.45
CA SER A 255 -13.59 -2.87 4.96
C SER A 255 -12.41 -3.84 4.94
N THR A 256 -12.66 -5.10 5.26
CA THR A 256 -11.68 -6.18 5.11
C THR A 256 -11.60 -6.63 3.65
N LEU A 257 -10.39 -6.80 3.12
CA LEU A 257 -10.16 -7.40 1.81
C LEU A 257 -9.81 -8.87 1.98
N GLN A 258 -10.51 -9.75 1.26
CA GLN A 258 -10.09 -11.14 1.07
C GLN A 258 -9.47 -11.28 -0.31
N LEU A 259 -8.24 -11.78 -0.36
CA LEU A 259 -7.49 -11.96 -1.59
C LEU A 259 -7.68 -13.37 -2.17
N THR A 260 -7.34 -13.52 -3.45
CA THR A 260 -7.25 -14.83 -4.11
C THR A 260 -5.93 -15.53 -3.84
N LEU A 261 -4.93 -14.81 -3.29
CA LEU A 261 -3.62 -15.35 -2.92
C LEU A 261 -3.75 -16.46 -1.88
N ASP A 262 -2.96 -17.49 -2.06
CA ASP A 262 -2.77 -18.58 -1.12
C ASP A 262 -1.41 -18.39 -0.44
N SER A 263 -1.40 -18.17 0.86
CA SER A 263 -0.17 -17.83 1.61
C SER A 263 0.89 -18.92 1.54
N ASP A 264 0.49 -20.18 1.56
CA ASP A 264 1.41 -21.32 1.58
C ASP A 264 2.04 -21.50 0.18
N LEU A 265 1.24 -21.32 -0.87
CA LEU A 265 1.74 -21.32 -2.24
C LEU A 265 2.63 -20.10 -2.51
N GLN A 266 2.21 -18.93 -2.07
CA GLN A 266 2.99 -17.70 -2.20
C GLN A 266 4.37 -17.85 -1.54
N TYR A 267 4.41 -18.38 -0.32
CA TYR A 267 5.65 -18.64 0.39
C TYR A 267 6.58 -19.57 -0.40
N THR A 268 6.03 -20.66 -0.91
CA THR A 268 6.80 -21.64 -1.69
C THR A 268 7.34 -21.01 -2.97
N VAL A 269 6.49 -20.33 -3.74
CA VAL A 269 6.90 -19.69 -5.01
C VAL A 269 7.93 -18.59 -4.77
N GLN A 270 7.76 -17.78 -3.72
CA GLN A 270 8.69 -16.71 -3.37
C GLN A 270 10.05 -17.25 -2.93
N ARG A 271 10.06 -18.29 -2.08
CA ARG A 271 11.28 -18.99 -1.63
C ARG A 271 12.02 -19.62 -2.81
N ASP A 272 11.30 -20.35 -3.65
CA ASP A 272 11.90 -21.10 -4.76
C ASP A 272 12.44 -20.15 -5.83
N LEU A 273 11.72 -19.06 -6.11
CA LEU A 273 12.21 -18.00 -7.00
C LEU A 273 13.50 -17.36 -6.45
N SER A 274 13.53 -17.00 -5.18
CA SER A 274 14.70 -16.40 -4.53
C SER A 274 15.90 -17.35 -4.56
N ALA A 275 15.70 -18.63 -4.23
CA ALA A 275 16.74 -19.64 -4.29
C ALA A 275 17.24 -19.85 -5.74
N TYR A 276 16.34 -19.80 -6.72
CA TYR A 276 16.69 -19.97 -8.13
C TYR A 276 17.47 -18.76 -8.67
N ILE A 277 17.11 -17.55 -8.28
CA ILE A 277 17.86 -16.32 -8.57
C ILE A 277 19.28 -16.43 -8.02
N ALA A 278 19.43 -16.80 -6.74
CA ALA A 278 20.75 -16.99 -6.12
C ALA A 278 21.60 -18.06 -6.84
N LYS A 279 20.98 -19.15 -7.30
CA LYS A 279 21.64 -20.24 -8.02
C LYS A 279 22.08 -19.82 -9.43
N THR A 280 21.29 -19.01 -10.14
CA THR A 280 21.51 -18.69 -11.55
C THR A 280 22.18 -17.35 -11.78
N GLY A 281 22.33 -16.53 -10.75
CA GLY A 281 22.84 -15.16 -10.85
C GLY A 281 21.87 -14.23 -11.58
N ALA A 282 20.58 -14.62 -11.69
CA ALA A 282 19.53 -13.77 -12.24
C ALA A 282 19.35 -12.53 -11.34
N LYS A 283 18.84 -11.44 -11.92
CA LYS A 283 18.62 -10.20 -11.18
C LYS A 283 17.24 -10.17 -10.50
N VAL A 284 17.07 -9.17 -9.70
CA VAL A 284 15.95 -8.98 -8.80
C VAL A 284 14.61 -8.68 -9.49
N ASP A 285 14.61 -8.16 -10.73
CA ASP A 285 13.38 -7.94 -11.51
C ASP A 285 12.69 -9.25 -11.96
N SER A 286 13.30 -10.40 -11.64
CA SER A 286 12.73 -11.72 -11.88
C SER A 286 11.40 -11.90 -11.16
N SER A 287 10.46 -12.60 -11.79
CA SER A 287 9.11 -12.77 -11.25
C SER A 287 8.50 -14.12 -11.61
N ALA A 288 7.62 -14.61 -10.75
CA ALA A 288 6.81 -15.82 -10.97
C ALA A 288 5.35 -15.58 -10.60
N VAL A 289 4.44 -16.02 -11.45
CA VAL A 289 2.99 -15.89 -11.29
C VAL A 289 2.33 -17.24 -11.43
N VAL A 290 1.39 -17.56 -10.53
CA VAL A 290 0.54 -18.75 -10.63
C VAL A 290 -0.91 -18.31 -10.75
N LEU A 291 -1.59 -18.69 -11.82
CA LEU A 291 -3.01 -18.43 -12.07
C LEU A 291 -3.81 -19.72 -11.97
N ASP A 292 -5.01 -19.62 -11.38
CA ASP A 292 -6.06 -20.63 -11.54
C ASP A 292 -6.67 -20.52 -12.94
N VAL A 293 -6.71 -21.63 -13.66
CA VAL A 293 -7.12 -21.66 -15.07
C VAL A 293 -8.57 -21.26 -15.24
N ALA A 294 -9.47 -21.82 -14.44
CA ALA A 294 -10.90 -21.67 -14.62
C ALA A 294 -11.42 -20.29 -14.25
N SER A 295 -10.79 -19.64 -13.26
CA SER A 295 -11.29 -18.40 -12.66
C SER A 295 -10.42 -17.17 -12.93
N GLY A 296 -9.19 -17.33 -13.45
CA GLY A 296 -8.22 -16.25 -13.58
C GLY A 296 -7.71 -15.71 -12.23
N LYS A 297 -7.98 -16.40 -11.11
CA LYS A 297 -7.49 -15.99 -9.79
C LYS A 297 -5.97 -16.05 -9.71
N VAL A 298 -5.36 -14.98 -9.24
CA VAL A 298 -3.94 -14.97 -8.90
C VAL A 298 -3.75 -15.74 -7.60
N ARG A 299 -3.14 -16.93 -7.69
CA ARG A 299 -2.90 -17.79 -6.52
C ARG A 299 -1.57 -17.50 -5.84
N ALA A 300 -0.56 -17.10 -6.63
CA ALA A 300 0.70 -16.57 -6.16
C ALA A 300 1.26 -15.56 -7.16
N LEU A 301 1.95 -14.54 -6.64
CA LEU A 301 2.66 -13.54 -7.42
C LEU A 301 3.90 -13.14 -6.64
N ALA A 302 5.05 -13.66 -7.05
CA ALA A 302 6.34 -13.47 -6.40
C ALA A 302 7.28 -12.64 -7.27
N THR A 303 8.11 -11.84 -6.61
CA THR A 303 9.17 -11.02 -7.20
C THR A 303 10.51 -11.42 -6.61
N GLY A 304 11.60 -11.18 -7.31
CA GLY A 304 12.94 -11.58 -6.88
C GLY A 304 13.45 -10.81 -5.66
N GLU A 305 13.06 -9.56 -5.52
CA GLU A 305 13.26 -8.78 -4.29
C GLU A 305 11.94 -8.43 -3.63
N THR A 306 12.00 -8.30 -2.33
CA THR A 306 10.89 -7.90 -1.48
C THR A 306 11.41 -7.01 -0.35
N PHE A 307 10.52 -6.50 0.47
CA PHE A 307 10.88 -5.58 1.55
C PHE A 307 10.16 -5.95 2.85
N ASP A 308 10.60 -5.37 3.96
CA ASP A 308 9.88 -5.42 5.22
C ASP A 308 8.82 -4.30 5.24
N PRO A 309 7.51 -4.63 5.18
CA PRO A 309 6.45 -3.65 5.16
C PRO A 309 6.30 -2.86 6.46
N THR A 310 6.93 -3.32 7.56
CA THR A 310 6.98 -2.57 8.82
C THR A 310 8.03 -1.46 8.79
N ASN A 311 9.05 -1.58 7.93
CA ASN A 311 10.13 -0.61 7.78
C ASN A 311 10.39 -0.23 6.30
N PRO A 312 9.39 0.33 5.60
CA PRO A 312 9.51 0.64 4.17
C PRO A 312 10.58 1.70 3.85
N GLY A 313 10.98 2.50 4.83
CA GLY A 313 12.02 3.51 4.66
C GLY A 313 13.42 2.92 4.44
N ALA A 314 13.65 1.65 4.76
CA ALA A 314 14.90 0.95 4.47
C ALA A 314 14.94 0.33 3.06
N ALA A 315 13.79 0.25 2.37
CA ALA A 315 13.69 -0.33 1.04
C ALA A 315 14.03 0.68 -0.07
N THR A 316 14.62 0.19 -1.15
CA THR A 316 14.80 0.96 -2.39
C THR A 316 13.48 1.10 -3.15
N ALA A 317 13.40 2.03 -4.10
CA ALA A 317 12.22 2.20 -4.94
C ALA A 317 11.89 0.93 -5.75
N ASP A 318 12.90 0.21 -6.21
CA ASP A 318 12.73 -1.04 -6.97
C ASP A 318 12.16 -2.15 -6.08
N GLN A 319 12.61 -2.27 -4.84
CA GLN A 319 12.08 -3.24 -3.88
C GLN A 319 10.62 -2.98 -3.52
N LEU A 320 10.17 -1.73 -3.52
CA LEU A 320 8.77 -1.35 -3.26
C LEU A 320 7.85 -1.65 -4.46
N GLY A 321 8.42 -1.83 -5.66
CA GLY A 321 7.68 -2.12 -6.88
C GLY A 321 7.18 -3.57 -6.96
N ASN A 322 6.38 -3.84 -7.99
CA ASN A 322 5.97 -5.20 -8.35
C ASN A 322 6.24 -5.46 -9.85
N PRO A 323 7.48 -5.86 -10.21
CA PRO A 323 7.88 -6.03 -11.60
C PRO A 323 7.01 -7.01 -12.39
N ALA A 324 6.34 -7.97 -11.75
CA ALA A 324 5.42 -8.87 -12.44
C ALA A 324 4.25 -8.16 -13.13
N VAL A 325 3.91 -6.93 -12.71
CA VAL A 325 2.83 -6.11 -13.27
C VAL A 325 3.29 -4.75 -13.78
N THR A 326 4.42 -4.23 -13.29
CA THR A 326 4.88 -2.86 -13.62
C THR A 326 5.96 -2.82 -14.68
N SER A 327 6.75 -3.89 -14.84
CA SER A 327 7.95 -3.93 -15.68
C SER A 327 7.72 -4.79 -16.91
N PRO A 328 7.37 -4.18 -18.08
CA PRO A 328 7.19 -4.92 -19.32
C PRO A 328 8.55 -5.25 -19.93
N TYR A 329 8.63 -6.43 -20.52
CA TYR A 329 9.83 -6.94 -21.17
C TYR A 329 9.49 -7.59 -22.54
N GLU A 330 10.45 -7.74 -23.42
CA GLU A 330 10.28 -8.48 -24.66
C GLU A 330 10.22 -9.99 -24.37
N PRO A 331 9.08 -10.67 -24.65
CA PRO A 331 8.84 -12.04 -24.18
C PRO A 331 9.66 -13.11 -24.91
N GLY A 332 10.15 -12.79 -26.09
CA GLY A 332 10.81 -13.78 -26.95
C GLY A 332 9.87 -14.93 -27.34
N SER A 333 10.43 -16.13 -27.39
CA SER A 333 9.75 -17.32 -27.96
C SER A 333 8.47 -17.76 -27.23
N VAL A 334 8.15 -17.29 -26.05
CA VAL A 334 6.83 -17.57 -25.42
C VAL A 334 5.69 -16.91 -26.20
N ASN A 335 5.99 -15.84 -26.97
CA ASN A 335 5.02 -15.17 -27.83
C ASN A 335 4.65 -16.01 -29.10
N LYS A 336 5.42 -17.03 -29.44
CA LYS A 336 5.15 -17.90 -30.62
C LYS A 336 3.77 -18.59 -30.51
N ILE A 337 3.22 -18.70 -29.33
CA ILE A 337 1.86 -19.19 -29.11
C ILE A 337 0.81 -18.36 -29.87
N VAL A 338 1.02 -17.04 -30.03
CA VAL A 338 0.13 -16.17 -30.82
C VAL A 338 0.09 -16.57 -32.26
N THR A 339 1.28 -16.79 -32.86
CA THR A 339 1.41 -17.26 -34.26
C THR A 339 0.74 -18.62 -34.46
N MET A 340 1.02 -19.57 -33.57
CA MET A 340 0.44 -20.93 -33.67
C MET A 340 -1.08 -20.90 -33.46
N SER A 341 -1.56 -20.08 -32.53
CA SER A 341 -3.00 -19.86 -32.30
C SER A 341 -3.67 -19.33 -33.58
N ALA A 342 -3.12 -18.30 -34.18
CA ALA A 342 -3.66 -17.75 -35.42
C ALA A 342 -3.61 -18.77 -36.59
N ALA A 343 -2.50 -19.50 -36.73
CA ALA A 343 -2.36 -20.47 -37.79
C ALA A 343 -3.41 -21.60 -37.72
N ILE A 344 -3.65 -22.12 -36.52
CA ILE A 344 -4.64 -23.19 -36.31
C ILE A 344 -6.08 -22.63 -36.36
N GLU A 345 -6.36 -21.53 -35.70
CA GLU A 345 -7.71 -20.95 -35.61
C GLU A 345 -8.24 -20.52 -36.97
N TYR A 346 -7.41 -19.91 -37.79
CA TYR A 346 -7.80 -19.50 -39.15
C TYR A 346 -7.64 -20.59 -40.19
N GLY A 347 -7.28 -21.81 -39.79
CA GLY A 347 -7.13 -22.97 -40.69
C GLY A 347 -6.00 -22.83 -41.73
N VAL A 348 -4.99 -22.01 -41.41
CA VAL A 348 -3.86 -21.71 -42.30
C VAL A 348 -2.84 -22.87 -42.32
N ALA A 349 -2.73 -23.56 -41.17
CA ALA A 349 -1.87 -24.73 -41.01
C ALA A 349 -2.42 -25.70 -39.97
N LYS A 350 -2.05 -26.97 -40.06
CA LYS A 350 -2.34 -28.04 -39.10
C LYS A 350 -1.08 -28.43 -38.33
N PRO A 351 -1.20 -29.06 -37.15
CA PRO A 351 -0.07 -29.46 -36.32
C PRO A 351 0.97 -30.32 -37.03
N ASP A 352 0.49 -31.19 -37.93
CA ASP A 352 1.32 -32.18 -38.66
C ASP A 352 1.76 -31.70 -40.02
N ASP A 353 1.35 -30.49 -40.46
CA ASP A 353 1.81 -29.92 -41.71
C ASP A 353 3.34 -29.73 -41.69
N VAL A 354 4.02 -30.31 -42.67
CA VAL A 354 5.47 -30.23 -42.76
C VAL A 354 5.89 -28.95 -43.48
N LEU A 355 6.82 -28.24 -42.86
CA LEU A 355 7.46 -27.05 -43.40
C LEU A 355 8.92 -27.36 -43.71
N ASP A 356 9.37 -26.90 -44.88
CA ASP A 356 10.77 -26.86 -45.26
C ASP A 356 11.44 -25.63 -44.68
N VAL A 357 12.10 -25.78 -43.55
CA VAL A 357 12.65 -24.68 -42.74
C VAL A 357 14.15 -24.55 -42.99
N PRO A 358 14.60 -23.49 -43.67
CA PRO A 358 16.01 -23.17 -43.77
C PRO A 358 16.56 -22.62 -42.47
N GLY A 359 17.88 -22.67 -42.26
CA GLY A 359 18.54 -22.15 -41.07
C GLY A 359 18.45 -20.62 -40.89
N SER A 360 18.05 -19.91 -41.98
CA SER A 360 17.84 -18.45 -41.96
C SER A 360 16.75 -18.03 -42.93
N ILE A 361 16.10 -16.90 -42.67
CA ILE A 361 15.12 -16.28 -43.56
C ILE A 361 15.40 -14.77 -43.67
N ARG A 362 15.28 -14.23 -44.86
CA ARG A 362 15.35 -12.79 -45.10
C ARG A 362 13.96 -12.19 -45.03
N VAL A 363 13.78 -11.20 -44.14
CA VAL A 363 12.54 -10.43 -43.99
C VAL A 363 12.91 -8.97 -44.17
N ALA A 364 12.46 -8.36 -45.25
CA ALA A 364 12.84 -7.00 -45.66
C ALA A 364 14.38 -6.82 -45.73
N ASP A 365 14.92 -5.95 -44.89
CA ASP A 365 16.35 -5.63 -44.79
C ASP A 365 17.10 -6.49 -43.76
N ARG A 366 16.43 -7.40 -43.05
CA ARG A 366 17.00 -8.21 -41.97
C ARG A 366 17.08 -9.69 -42.36
N THR A 367 18.15 -10.36 -41.88
CA THR A 367 18.26 -11.82 -41.91
C THR A 367 18.05 -12.33 -40.48
N ILE A 368 17.08 -13.22 -40.32
CA ILE A 368 16.73 -13.82 -39.01
C ILE A 368 17.15 -15.30 -39.09
N ASN A 369 17.82 -15.75 -38.04
CA ASN A 369 18.33 -17.11 -37.92
C ASN A 369 17.59 -17.88 -36.82
N ASP A 370 17.60 -19.20 -36.94
CA ASP A 370 17.30 -20.05 -35.79
C ASP A 370 18.45 -19.99 -34.76
N ALA A 371 18.13 -20.37 -33.51
CA ALA A 371 19.08 -20.33 -32.40
C ALA A 371 20.24 -21.33 -32.55
N TRP A 372 20.12 -22.27 -33.45
CA TRP A 372 21.17 -23.25 -33.79
C TRP A 372 21.41 -23.26 -35.29
N LYS A 373 22.63 -23.59 -35.68
CA LYS A 373 23.01 -23.68 -37.10
C LYS A 373 22.50 -25.00 -37.69
N HIS A 374 21.74 -24.92 -38.79
CA HIS A 374 21.26 -26.06 -39.56
C HIS A 374 21.06 -25.67 -41.03
N GLY A 375 21.01 -26.64 -41.91
CA GLY A 375 20.59 -26.47 -43.29
C GLY A 375 19.06 -26.51 -43.41
N LEU A 376 18.58 -26.91 -44.59
CA LEU A 376 17.16 -27.17 -44.80
C LEU A 376 16.73 -28.37 -43.94
N THR A 377 15.73 -28.18 -43.12
CA THR A 377 15.18 -29.19 -42.20
C THR A 377 13.68 -29.25 -42.35
N HIS A 378 13.11 -30.45 -42.33
CA HIS A 378 11.67 -30.67 -42.38
C HIS A 378 11.10 -30.74 -40.96
N PHE A 379 10.30 -29.77 -40.57
CA PHE A 379 9.61 -29.75 -39.30
C PHE A 379 8.10 -29.80 -39.50
N THR A 380 7.38 -30.59 -38.71
CA THR A 380 5.96 -30.36 -38.52
C THR A 380 5.72 -29.00 -37.85
N LEU A 381 4.54 -28.42 -37.96
CA LEU A 381 4.21 -27.20 -37.23
C LEU A 381 4.43 -27.38 -35.73
N THR A 382 4.08 -28.56 -35.17
CA THR A 382 4.41 -28.96 -33.80
C THR A 382 5.91 -28.95 -33.56
N GLY A 383 6.70 -29.46 -34.49
CA GLY A 383 8.17 -29.44 -34.40
C GLY A 383 8.77 -28.04 -34.43
N VAL A 384 8.20 -27.12 -35.23
CA VAL A 384 8.57 -25.70 -35.22
C VAL A 384 8.39 -25.10 -33.82
N LEU A 385 7.26 -25.39 -33.14
CA LEU A 385 6.99 -24.91 -31.79
C LEU A 385 7.91 -25.58 -30.76
N ALA A 386 8.09 -26.91 -30.83
CA ALA A 386 8.88 -27.70 -29.90
C ALA A 386 10.37 -27.32 -29.93
N LYS A 387 10.94 -27.14 -31.15
CA LYS A 387 12.31 -26.68 -31.34
C LYS A 387 12.49 -25.18 -31.24
N SER A 388 11.37 -24.45 -31.10
CA SER A 388 11.38 -22.98 -31.00
C SER A 388 12.01 -22.31 -32.24
N SER A 389 11.81 -22.87 -33.47
CA SER A 389 12.34 -22.29 -34.70
C SER A 389 11.78 -20.88 -34.93
N ASN A 390 12.66 -19.90 -35.06
CA ASN A 390 12.30 -18.53 -35.45
C ASN A 390 11.84 -18.50 -36.89
N VAL A 391 12.61 -19.16 -37.76
CA VAL A 391 12.38 -19.20 -39.20
C VAL A 391 11.04 -19.85 -39.51
N GLY A 392 10.78 -21.05 -38.96
CA GLY A 392 9.50 -21.74 -39.17
C GLY A 392 8.31 -20.95 -38.62
N THR A 393 8.50 -20.23 -37.51
CA THR A 393 7.45 -19.36 -36.93
C THR A 393 7.16 -18.16 -37.84
N ILE A 394 8.18 -17.50 -38.39
CA ILE A 394 8.01 -16.35 -39.29
C ILE A 394 7.34 -16.82 -40.59
N MET A 395 7.76 -17.96 -41.18
CA MET A 395 7.09 -18.54 -42.34
C MET A 395 5.61 -18.81 -42.10
N THR A 396 5.28 -19.31 -40.91
CA THR A 396 3.90 -19.53 -40.50
C THR A 396 3.13 -18.22 -40.36
N ALA A 397 3.72 -17.21 -39.71
CA ALA A 397 3.12 -15.89 -39.54
C ALA A 397 2.88 -15.20 -40.89
N GLN A 398 3.79 -15.35 -41.86
CA GLN A 398 3.60 -14.82 -43.22
C GLN A 398 2.37 -15.45 -43.91
N LYS A 399 2.09 -16.73 -43.68
CA LYS A 399 0.86 -17.38 -44.15
C LYS A 399 -0.40 -16.88 -43.45
N VAL A 400 -0.30 -16.56 -42.15
CA VAL A 400 -1.42 -15.97 -41.34
C VAL A 400 -1.77 -14.57 -41.85
N GLY A 401 -0.77 -13.76 -42.12
CA GLY A 401 -0.91 -12.36 -42.51
C GLY A 401 -0.95 -11.40 -41.30
N PRO A 402 -0.56 -10.13 -41.54
CA PRO A 402 -0.40 -9.15 -40.48
C PRO A 402 -1.73 -8.78 -39.74
N GLU A 403 -2.85 -8.71 -40.46
CA GLU A 403 -4.15 -8.34 -39.90
C GLU A 403 -4.64 -9.40 -38.90
N ARG A 404 -4.61 -10.69 -39.29
CA ARG A 404 -5.02 -11.78 -38.39
C ARG A 404 -4.07 -11.95 -37.22
N PHE A 405 -2.79 -11.68 -37.43
CA PHE A 405 -1.79 -11.72 -36.37
C PHE A 405 -2.04 -10.58 -35.35
N ALA A 406 -2.31 -9.35 -35.82
CA ALA A 406 -2.62 -8.21 -34.98
C ALA A 406 -3.93 -8.42 -34.15
N ASP A 407 -4.96 -8.98 -34.81
CA ASP A 407 -6.21 -9.35 -34.12
C ASP A 407 -5.96 -10.38 -33.01
N MET A 408 -5.12 -11.38 -33.27
CA MET A 408 -4.78 -12.40 -32.29
C MET A 408 -4.00 -11.82 -31.10
N LEU A 409 -3.04 -10.89 -31.31
CA LEU A 409 -2.37 -10.17 -30.24
C LEU A 409 -3.37 -9.43 -29.33
N ALA A 410 -4.34 -8.74 -29.94
CA ALA A 410 -5.37 -7.99 -29.22
C ALA A 410 -6.29 -8.91 -28.41
N ARG A 411 -6.72 -10.06 -28.98
CA ARG A 411 -7.55 -11.06 -28.27
C ARG A 411 -6.80 -11.64 -27.07
N PHE A 412 -5.51 -11.90 -27.19
CA PHE A 412 -4.67 -12.31 -26.04
C PHE A 412 -4.49 -11.21 -24.99
N GLY A 413 -4.92 -9.97 -25.26
CA GLY A 413 -4.87 -8.85 -24.32
C GLY A 413 -3.53 -8.14 -24.25
N LEU A 414 -2.67 -8.31 -25.26
CA LEU A 414 -1.39 -7.63 -25.33
C LEU A 414 -1.58 -6.16 -25.68
N GLY A 415 -0.78 -5.29 -25.06
CA GLY A 415 -0.94 -3.83 -25.15
C GLY A 415 -2.08 -3.27 -24.30
N GLN A 416 -2.69 -4.09 -23.40
CA GLN A 416 -3.80 -3.71 -22.55
C GLN A 416 -3.48 -4.06 -21.08
N LYS A 417 -3.94 -3.22 -20.13
CA LYS A 417 -3.88 -3.57 -18.70
C LYS A 417 -4.76 -4.79 -18.42
N THR A 418 -4.32 -5.65 -17.52
CA THR A 418 -5.10 -6.82 -17.11
C THR A 418 -6.26 -6.45 -16.21
N GLY A 419 -6.15 -5.33 -15.47
CA GLY A 419 -7.14 -4.89 -14.50
C GLY A 419 -7.04 -5.64 -13.17
N VAL A 420 -5.90 -6.22 -12.83
CA VAL A 420 -5.68 -6.99 -11.60
C VAL A 420 -5.88 -6.17 -10.32
N GLY A 421 -5.84 -4.83 -10.41
CA GLY A 421 -6.09 -3.94 -9.27
C GLY A 421 -4.83 -3.53 -8.49
N LEU A 422 -3.64 -3.90 -8.96
CA LEU A 422 -2.37 -3.46 -8.39
C LEU A 422 -1.94 -2.09 -8.97
N PRO A 423 -1.29 -1.24 -8.19
CA PRO A 423 -0.87 0.08 -8.65
C PRO A 423 0.28 -0.03 -9.66
N GLY A 424 0.37 0.95 -10.57
CA GLY A 424 1.45 1.03 -11.53
C GLY A 424 1.41 -0.02 -12.65
N GLU A 425 0.30 -0.76 -12.80
CA GLU A 425 0.17 -1.78 -13.84
C GLU A 425 0.48 -1.23 -15.23
N SER A 426 1.40 -1.89 -15.93
CA SER A 426 1.80 -1.57 -17.31
C SER A 426 0.90 -2.30 -18.32
N PRO A 427 0.44 -1.63 -19.38
CA PRO A 427 -0.24 -2.29 -20.49
C PRO A 427 0.74 -3.09 -21.39
N GLY A 428 2.06 -2.99 -21.17
CA GLY A 428 3.03 -3.40 -22.17
C GLY A 428 3.01 -2.50 -23.40
N SER A 429 3.61 -2.96 -24.49
CA SER A 429 3.64 -2.22 -25.74
C SER A 429 3.48 -3.16 -26.94
N VAL A 430 2.51 -2.87 -27.78
CA VAL A 430 2.34 -3.50 -29.09
C VAL A 430 2.30 -2.36 -30.10
N PRO A 431 3.23 -2.29 -31.06
CA PRO A 431 3.22 -1.22 -32.04
C PRO A 431 1.92 -1.27 -32.86
N PRO A 432 1.29 -0.12 -33.14
CA PRO A 432 0.09 -0.06 -33.99
C PRO A 432 0.40 -0.61 -35.37
N MET A 433 -0.48 -1.45 -35.96
CA MET A 433 -0.25 -2.10 -37.24
C MET A 433 0.08 -1.11 -38.36
N ALA A 434 -0.52 0.07 -38.37
CA ALA A 434 -0.25 1.13 -39.33
C ALA A 434 1.22 1.64 -39.32
N THR A 435 1.98 1.34 -38.26
CA THR A 435 3.39 1.72 -38.12
C THR A 435 4.36 0.58 -38.44
N TRP A 436 3.84 -0.62 -38.81
CA TRP A 436 4.70 -1.75 -39.06
C TRP A 436 5.52 -1.56 -40.35
N SER A 437 6.82 -1.69 -40.22
CA SER A 437 7.74 -1.85 -41.34
C SER A 437 7.78 -3.30 -41.78
N GLY A 438 8.39 -3.57 -42.92
CA GLY A 438 8.58 -4.96 -43.38
C GLY A 438 9.33 -5.83 -42.36
N SER A 439 10.29 -5.27 -41.62
CA SER A 439 11.04 -6.01 -40.58
C SER A 439 10.25 -6.12 -39.26
N THR A 440 9.30 -5.22 -38.96
CA THR A 440 8.46 -5.30 -37.78
C THR A 440 7.69 -6.61 -37.74
N PHE A 441 7.02 -6.98 -38.83
CA PHE A 441 6.27 -8.23 -38.92
C PHE A 441 7.17 -9.48 -38.93
N GLY A 442 8.48 -9.33 -39.11
CA GLY A 442 9.45 -10.43 -38.91
C GLY A 442 9.80 -10.65 -37.43
N ASN A 443 9.74 -9.61 -36.62
CA ASN A 443 10.13 -9.64 -35.21
C ASN A 443 8.98 -10.00 -34.27
N LEU A 444 7.79 -9.42 -34.47
CA LEU A 444 6.64 -9.62 -33.57
C LEU A 444 6.27 -11.11 -33.38
N PRO A 445 6.24 -11.97 -34.41
CA PRO A 445 5.91 -13.39 -34.25
C PRO A 445 6.86 -14.16 -33.35
N ILE A 446 8.11 -13.73 -33.24
CA ILE A 446 9.12 -14.36 -32.37
C ILE A 446 9.26 -13.67 -31.02
N GLY A 447 8.42 -12.64 -30.74
CA GLY A 447 8.35 -11.94 -29.46
C GLY A 447 9.39 -10.85 -29.25
N GLN A 448 9.85 -10.23 -30.35
CA GLN A 448 10.69 -9.04 -30.34
C GLN A 448 9.94 -7.84 -30.93
N GLY A 449 10.25 -6.63 -30.47
CA GLY A 449 9.56 -5.41 -30.92
C GLY A 449 8.19 -5.21 -30.31
N LEU A 450 7.83 -5.99 -29.30
CA LEU A 450 6.68 -5.78 -28.41
C LEU A 450 7.10 -6.08 -26.97
N SER A 451 6.37 -5.56 -25.99
CA SER A 451 6.63 -5.89 -24.59
C SER A 451 5.37 -6.25 -23.84
N MET A 452 5.51 -7.11 -22.83
CA MET A 452 4.43 -7.55 -21.93
C MET A 452 4.97 -7.77 -20.52
N THR A 453 4.08 -7.75 -19.53
CA THR A 453 4.39 -8.14 -18.16
C THR A 453 4.30 -9.65 -17.97
N VAL A 454 4.86 -10.18 -16.86
CA VAL A 454 4.76 -11.61 -16.52
C VAL A 454 3.30 -12.02 -16.31
N LEU A 455 2.49 -11.13 -15.75
CA LEU A 455 1.06 -11.38 -15.56
C LEU A 455 0.31 -11.49 -16.88
N GLN A 456 0.61 -10.63 -17.86
CA GLN A 456 0.05 -10.72 -19.21
C GLN A 456 0.48 -12.04 -19.91
N MET A 457 1.75 -12.42 -19.79
CA MET A 457 2.24 -13.70 -20.31
C MET A 457 1.46 -14.87 -19.71
N ALA A 458 1.29 -14.90 -18.38
CA ALA A 458 0.49 -15.94 -17.73
C ALA A 458 -0.96 -15.96 -18.22
N GLY A 459 -1.57 -14.79 -18.42
CA GLY A 459 -2.93 -14.64 -18.97
C GLY A 459 -3.08 -15.20 -20.40
N MET A 460 -2.04 -15.09 -21.23
CA MET A 460 -2.04 -15.71 -22.57
C MET A 460 -2.13 -17.23 -22.49
N TYR A 461 -1.33 -17.83 -21.63
CA TYR A 461 -1.32 -19.29 -21.44
C TYR A 461 -2.58 -19.76 -20.72
N GLN A 462 -3.16 -18.94 -19.83
CA GLN A 462 -4.45 -19.22 -19.20
C GLN A 462 -5.56 -19.34 -20.24
N ALA A 463 -5.58 -18.49 -21.27
CA ALA A 463 -6.56 -18.60 -22.36
C ALA A 463 -6.50 -19.97 -23.05
N VAL A 464 -5.30 -20.44 -23.40
CA VAL A 464 -5.11 -21.74 -24.04
C VAL A 464 -5.45 -22.89 -23.10
N ALA A 465 -5.06 -22.78 -21.83
CA ALA A 465 -5.40 -23.75 -20.79
C ALA A 465 -6.92 -23.84 -20.56
N ASN A 466 -7.64 -22.74 -20.66
CA ASN A 466 -9.07 -22.60 -20.41
C ASN A 466 -9.91 -22.67 -21.70
N ASN A 467 -9.63 -23.63 -22.55
CA ASN A 467 -10.39 -23.88 -23.79
C ASN A 467 -10.56 -22.65 -24.70
N GLY A 468 -9.53 -21.82 -24.73
CA GLY A 468 -9.48 -20.61 -25.54
C GLY A 468 -10.12 -19.37 -24.91
N LEU A 469 -10.71 -19.50 -23.73
CA LEU A 469 -11.35 -18.40 -23.01
C LEU A 469 -10.35 -17.71 -22.07
N ARG A 470 -9.89 -16.52 -22.42
CA ARG A 470 -9.09 -15.65 -21.56
C ARG A 470 -9.97 -15.00 -20.50
N ILE A 471 -9.66 -15.23 -19.22
CA ILE A 471 -10.29 -14.55 -18.10
C ILE A 471 -9.27 -13.55 -17.54
N PRO A 472 -9.62 -12.26 -17.42
CA PRO A 472 -8.73 -11.27 -16.83
C PRO A 472 -8.27 -11.71 -15.43
N PRO A 473 -6.97 -11.64 -15.10
CA PRO A 473 -6.47 -11.96 -13.77
C PRO A 473 -7.11 -11.10 -12.69
N ARG A 474 -7.44 -11.71 -11.55
CA ARG A 474 -7.97 -10.99 -10.38
C ARG A 474 -7.25 -11.41 -9.10
N ILE A 475 -7.06 -10.45 -8.19
CA ILE A 475 -6.38 -10.66 -6.93
C ILE A 475 -7.30 -10.44 -5.73
N ILE A 476 -8.39 -9.69 -5.88
CA ILE A 476 -9.41 -9.48 -4.85
C ILE A 476 -10.51 -10.51 -5.04
N GLU A 477 -10.77 -11.31 -4.01
CA GLU A 477 -11.87 -12.28 -3.96
C GLU A 477 -13.17 -11.64 -3.50
N SER A 478 -13.11 -10.91 -2.40
CA SER A 478 -14.27 -10.22 -1.83
C SER A 478 -13.85 -9.11 -0.88
N THR A 479 -14.78 -8.23 -0.58
CA THR A 479 -14.69 -7.24 0.49
C THR A 479 -15.73 -7.55 1.54
N VAL A 480 -15.41 -7.32 2.82
CA VAL A 480 -16.36 -7.42 3.93
C VAL A 480 -16.42 -6.06 4.60
N SER A 481 -17.59 -5.43 4.55
CA SER A 481 -17.81 -4.13 5.18
C SER A 481 -17.88 -4.24 6.71
N PRO A 482 -17.77 -3.14 7.47
CA PRO A 482 -17.80 -3.16 8.94
C PRO A 482 -19.05 -3.77 9.55
N ASP A 483 -20.17 -3.71 8.86
CA ASP A 483 -21.45 -4.34 9.24
C ASP A 483 -21.53 -5.83 8.87
N GLY A 484 -20.43 -6.43 8.38
CA GLY A 484 -20.33 -7.84 8.06
C GLY A 484 -20.87 -8.24 6.68
N VAL A 485 -21.28 -7.30 5.85
CA VAL A 485 -21.80 -7.60 4.50
C VAL A 485 -20.62 -7.94 3.59
N ARG A 486 -20.66 -9.17 3.06
CA ARG A 486 -19.67 -9.65 2.08
C ARG A 486 -20.13 -9.27 0.66
N THR A 487 -19.27 -8.56 -0.05
CA THR A 487 -19.44 -8.22 -1.46
C THR A 487 -18.39 -8.94 -2.29
N VAL A 488 -18.82 -9.72 -3.27
CA VAL A 488 -17.94 -10.38 -4.25
C VAL A 488 -17.99 -9.56 -5.53
N PRO A 489 -16.85 -9.02 -6.02
CA PRO A 489 -16.84 -8.34 -7.31
C PRO A 489 -17.35 -9.28 -8.42
N PRO A 490 -18.08 -8.76 -9.40
CA PRO A 490 -18.51 -9.58 -10.54
C PRO A 490 -17.28 -10.18 -11.23
N SER A 491 -17.40 -11.44 -11.67
CA SER A 491 -16.33 -12.05 -12.46
C SER A 491 -16.12 -11.25 -13.74
N PRO A 492 -14.87 -10.91 -14.09
CA PRO A 492 -14.59 -10.21 -15.34
C PRO A 492 -15.12 -10.99 -16.54
N ALA A 493 -15.62 -10.28 -17.53
CA ALA A 493 -16.04 -10.91 -18.78
C ALA A 493 -14.84 -11.57 -19.47
N GLY A 494 -14.96 -12.84 -19.81
CA GLY A 494 -13.97 -13.57 -20.56
C GLY A 494 -13.96 -13.14 -22.04
N VAL A 495 -12.81 -13.31 -22.70
CA VAL A 495 -12.63 -13.09 -24.14
C VAL A 495 -12.27 -14.42 -24.79
N GLN A 496 -13.11 -14.88 -25.72
CA GLN A 496 -12.78 -16.06 -26.54
C GLN A 496 -11.66 -15.69 -27.52
N VAL A 497 -10.46 -16.13 -27.22
CA VAL A 497 -9.25 -15.87 -28.04
C VAL A 497 -9.22 -16.79 -29.24
N VAL A 498 -9.41 -18.09 -28.98
CA VAL A 498 -9.48 -19.16 -29.98
C VAL A 498 -10.59 -20.12 -29.62
N SER A 499 -11.07 -20.92 -30.58
CA SER A 499 -12.05 -21.95 -30.34
C SER A 499 -11.54 -23.06 -29.40
N PRO A 500 -12.41 -23.77 -28.67
CA PRO A 500 -12.00 -24.89 -27.82
C PRO A 500 -11.21 -25.98 -28.53
N PRO A 501 -11.52 -26.40 -29.79
CA PRO A 501 -10.71 -27.35 -30.55
C PRO A 501 -9.29 -26.83 -30.83
N THR A 502 -9.16 -25.54 -31.19
CA THR A 502 -7.85 -24.89 -31.38
C THR A 502 -7.04 -24.89 -30.08
N ALA A 503 -7.67 -24.54 -28.95
CA ALA A 503 -7.01 -24.55 -27.66
C ALA A 503 -6.52 -25.97 -27.28
N ALA A 504 -7.34 -27.01 -27.48
CA ALA A 504 -6.96 -28.39 -27.23
C ALA A 504 -5.76 -28.82 -28.12
N THR A 505 -5.78 -28.44 -29.39
CA THR A 505 -4.68 -28.67 -30.34
C THR A 505 -3.38 -28.00 -29.86
N LEU A 506 -3.47 -26.72 -29.42
CA LEU A 506 -2.31 -25.98 -28.92
C LEU A 506 -1.75 -26.60 -27.63
N ARG A 507 -2.59 -27.07 -26.71
CA ARG A 507 -2.14 -27.79 -25.50
C ARG A 507 -1.32 -29.02 -25.88
N THR A 508 -1.81 -29.83 -26.84
CA THR A 508 -1.09 -31.01 -27.35
C THR A 508 0.24 -30.61 -28.00
N MET A 509 0.25 -29.57 -28.82
CA MET A 509 1.51 -29.07 -29.43
C MET A 509 2.53 -28.61 -28.38
N LEU A 510 2.05 -27.96 -27.30
CA LEU A 510 2.90 -27.44 -26.21
C LEU A 510 3.51 -28.56 -25.35
N THR A 511 2.93 -29.77 -25.30
CA THR A 511 3.55 -30.90 -24.59
C THR A 511 4.86 -31.33 -25.26
N ALA A 512 4.96 -31.17 -26.57
CA ALA A 512 6.19 -31.50 -27.31
C ALA A 512 7.40 -30.63 -26.88
N VAL A 513 7.16 -29.46 -26.27
CA VAL A 513 8.23 -28.58 -25.75
C VAL A 513 8.93 -29.19 -24.54
N THR A 514 8.19 -29.93 -23.71
CA THR A 514 8.67 -30.52 -22.44
C THR A 514 9.14 -31.98 -22.58
N GLN A 515 9.01 -32.56 -23.77
CA GLN A 515 9.44 -33.94 -24.08
C GLN A 515 10.96 -34.06 -24.21
N ASP A 516 11.51 -35.18 -23.75
CA ASP A 516 12.94 -35.55 -23.87
C ASP A 516 13.12 -36.89 -24.60
N GLU A 517 12.20 -37.21 -25.50
CA GLU A 517 12.30 -38.45 -26.27
C GLU A 517 13.34 -38.36 -27.39
N ARG A 518 13.91 -39.49 -27.72
CA ARG A 518 14.91 -39.58 -28.80
C ARG A 518 14.32 -39.04 -30.09
N ASN A 519 15.03 -38.10 -30.74
CA ASN A 519 14.65 -37.39 -31.95
C ASN A 519 13.47 -36.40 -31.81
N GLN A 520 12.85 -36.28 -30.65
CA GLN A 520 11.72 -35.35 -30.38
C GLN A 520 11.95 -34.43 -29.21
N ARG A 521 13.17 -34.29 -28.76
CA ARG A 521 13.52 -33.46 -27.61
C ARG A 521 13.07 -32.00 -27.81
N GLY A 522 12.21 -31.49 -26.94
CA GLY A 522 11.80 -30.10 -26.90
C GLY A 522 12.88 -29.18 -26.32
N THR A 523 12.57 -27.91 -26.18
CA THR A 523 13.48 -26.90 -25.59
C THR A 523 13.40 -26.82 -24.07
N GLY A 524 12.37 -27.41 -23.44
CA GLY A 524 12.13 -27.33 -22.02
C GLY A 524 11.90 -28.68 -21.30
N PRO A 525 12.71 -29.75 -21.58
CA PRO A 525 12.48 -31.04 -20.92
C PRO A 525 12.63 -31.00 -19.41
N THR A 526 13.37 -30.04 -18.87
CA THR A 526 13.53 -29.84 -17.41
C THR A 526 12.29 -29.28 -16.74
N ALA A 527 11.23 -28.94 -17.48
CA ALA A 527 9.92 -28.61 -16.93
C ALA A 527 9.05 -29.85 -16.68
N ALA A 528 9.45 -31.03 -17.17
CA ALA A 528 8.68 -32.26 -17.03
C ALA A 528 8.49 -32.63 -15.55
N VAL A 529 7.28 -33.01 -15.17
CA VAL A 529 6.93 -33.45 -13.81
C VAL A 529 6.67 -34.95 -13.86
N PRO A 530 7.39 -35.79 -13.09
CA PRO A 530 7.22 -37.22 -13.13
C PRO A 530 5.78 -37.68 -12.89
N GLY A 531 5.27 -38.53 -13.76
CA GLY A 531 3.89 -39.02 -13.70
C GLY A 531 2.84 -38.12 -14.35
N TYR A 532 3.20 -36.88 -14.72
CA TYR A 532 2.28 -35.93 -15.35
C TYR A 532 2.80 -35.47 -16.70
N GLN A 533 1.87 -35.04 -17.55
CA GLN A 533 2.25 -34.23 -18.71
C GLN A 533 2.18 -32.76 -18.35
N ALA A 534 3.23 -32.02 -18.65
CA ALA A 534 3.28 -30.57 -18.59
C ALA A 534 3.27 -30.02 -20.03
N ALA A 535 2.63 -28.88 -20.23
CA ALA A 535 2.63 -28.18 -21.51
C ALA A 535 3.12 -26.75 -21.29
N GLY A 536 4.05 -26.28 -22.12
CA GLY A 536 4.60 -24.95 -21.93
C GLY A 536 5.54 -24.52 -23.04
N LYS A 537 6.15 -23.36 -22.87
CA LYS A 537 7.09 -22.80 -23.85
C LYS A 537 8.22 -22.07 -23.13
N THR A 538 9.44 -22.32 -23.59
CA THR A 538 10.63 -21.56 -23.19
C THR A 538 10.75 -20.28 -24.02
N GLY A 539 11.30 -19.24 -23.43
CA GLY A 539 11.67 -18.02 -24.11
C GLY A 539 13.06 -17.56 -23.71
N THR A 540 13.73 -16.97 -24.69
CA THR A 540 15.01 -16.28 -24.51
C THR A 540 14.99 -15.07 -25.42
N ALA A 541 15.03 -13.87 -24.87
CA ALA A 541 15.09 -12.64 -25.63
C ALA A 541 16.29 -11.81 -25.14
N GLN A 542 17.02 -11.23 -26.09
CA GLN A 542 18.08 -10.29 -25.77
C GLN A 542 17.47 -9.02 -25.21
N GLN A 543 18.10 -8.46 -24.18
CA GLN A 543 17.69 -7.18 -23.63
C GLN A 543 18.13 -6.03 -24.55
N VAL A 544 17.32 -5.00 -24.63
CA VAL A 544 17.69 -3.77 -25.32
C VAL A 544 18.62 -2.96 -24.43
N ASN A 545 19.78 -2.61 -24.93
CA ASN A 545 20.70 -1.70 -24.26
C ASN A 545 20.12 -0.27 -24.36
N PRO A 546 19.82 0.39 -23.22
CA PRO A 546 19.17 1.71 -23.23
C PRO A 546 20.05 2.82 -23.81
N VAL A 547 21.37 2.63 -23.88
CA VAL A 547 22.30 3.63 -24.38
C VAL A 547 22.31 3.68 -25.92
N CYS A 548 22.31 2.51 -26.59
CA CYS A 548 22.38 2.46 -28.06
C CYS A 548 21.05 2.08 -28.73
N GLY A 549 20.04 1.66 -27.97
CA GLY A 549 18.80 1.10 -28.52
C GLY A 549 19.03 -0.21 -29.31
N CYS A 550 20.19 -0.83 -29.15
CA CYS A 550 20.55 -2.10 -29.81
C CYS A 550 20.38 -3.27 -28.84
N TYR A 551 20.27 -4.49 -29.37
CA TYR A 551 20.23 -5.70 -28.54
C TYR A 551 21.58 -5.96 -27.87
N ALA A 552 21.57 -6.21 -26.57
CA ALA A 552 22.74 -6.58 -25.80
C ALA A 552 23.19 -8.00 -26.16
N SER A 553 24.50 -8.23 -26.20
CA SER A 553 25.09 -9.54 -26.54
C SER A 553 25.13 -10.51 -25.34
N SER A 554 24.96 -10.00 -24.11
CA SER A 554 25.24 -10.76 -22.88
C SER A 554 24.11 -10.77 -21.87
N THR A 555 23.04 -9.99 -22.06
CA THR A 555 21.89 -9.94 -21.14
C THR A 555 20.61 -10.40 -21.81
N TYR A 556 19.84 -11.23 -21.09
CA TYR A 556 18.67 -11.90 -21.65
C TYR A 556 17.50 -11.84 -20.65
N TRP A 557 16.29 -11.77 -21.21
CA TRP A 557 15.06 -12.17 -20.54
C TRP A 557 14.88 -13.67 -20.78
N ILE A 558 14.92 -14.47 -19.70
CA ILE A 558 14.72 -15.91 -19.76
C ILE A 558 13.33 -16.21 -19.21
N THR A 559 12.49 -16.83 -20.03
CA THR A 559 11.09 -17.05 -19.66
C THR A 559 10.69 -18.51 -19.79
N PHE A 560 9.71 -18.90 -19.01
CA PHE A 560 8.91 -20.09 -19.20
C PHE A 560 7.46 -19.77 -18.85
N ALA A 561 6.53 -20.13 -19.72
CA ALA A 561 5.12 -20.12 -19.42
C ALA A 561 4.52 -21.47 -19.75
N GLY A 562 3.76 -22.03 -18.84
CA GLY A 562 3.19 -23.36 -19.02
C GLY A 562 1.94 -23.57 -18.18
N MET A 563 1.26 -24.67 -18.47
CA MET A 563 0.07 -25.13 -17.79
C MET A 563 0.26 -26.52 -17.22
N PHE A 564 -0.40 -26.79 -16.10
CA PHE A 564 -0.25 -28.03 -15.36
C PHE A 564 -1.56 -28.48 -14.69
N PRO A 565 -1.93 -29.77 -14.81
CA PRO A 565 -1.50 -30.76 -15.81
C PRO A 565 -1.86 -30.33 -17.25
N ALA A 566 -1.26 -30.95 -18.27
CA ALA A 566 -1.53 -30.56 -19.66
C ALA A 566 -2.92 -30.98 -20.16
N GLN A 567 -3.40 -32.16 -19.70
CA GLN A 567 -4.68 -32.75 -20.17
C GLN A 567 -5.88 -32.00 -19.60
N ASP A 568 -5.86 -31.72 -18.29
CA ASP A 568 -6.89 -30.98 -17.56
C ASP A 568 -6.22 -29.86 -16.74
N PRO A 569 -5.89 -28.73 -17.40
CA PRO A 569 -5.10 -27.70 -16.76
C PRO A 569 -5.82 -27.03 -15.59
N ARG A 570 -5.20 -27.10 -14.40
CA ARG A 570 -5.68 -26.42 -13.18
C ARG A 570 -4.95 -25.11 -12.94
N TYR A 571 -3.65 -25.08 -13.29
CA TYR A 571 -2.78 -23.96 -13.06
C TYR A 571 -2.02 -23.54 -14.30
N VAL A 572 -1.79 -22.23 -14.41
CA VAL A 572 -0.79 -21.65 -15.31
C VAL A 572 0.30 -21.03 -14.47
N ILE A 573 1.55 -21.31 -14.83
CA ILE A 573 2.74 -20.78 -14.19
C ILE A 573 3.52 -19.99 -15.23
N GLY A 574 3.69 -18.69 -15.00
CA GLY A 574 4.51 -17.78 -15.80
C GLY A 574 5.74 -17.35 -15.02
N ILE A 575 6.92 -17.50 -15.61
CA ILE A 575 8.20 -17.17 -14.98
C ILE A 575 9.01 -16.31 -15.92
N MET A 576 9.60 -15.25 -15.40
CA MET A 576 10.60 -14.45 -16.10
C MET A 576 11.80 -14.24 -15.17
N LEU A 577 12.98 -14.50 -15.70
CA LEU A 577 14.26 -14.28 -15.04
C LEU A 577 15.02 -13.19 -15.82
N ASP A 578 15.42 -12.15 -15.15
CA ASP A 578 16.40 -11.19 -15.64
C ASP A 578 17.80 -11.81 -15.46
N ALA A 579 18.19 -12.64 -16.41
CA ALA A 579 19.38 -13.46 -16.27
C ALA A 579 20.57 -12.86 -17.01
N PRO A 580 21.73 -12.78 -16.37
CA PRO A 580 22.92 -12.20 -16.96
C PRO A 580 23.59 -13.12 -18.00
N ALA A 581 23.46 -14.43 -17.89
CA ALA A 581 24.21 -15.39 -18.68
C ALA A 581 23.32 -16.25 -19.58
N GLY A 582 23.80 -16.53 -20.80
CA GLY A 582 23.20 -17.53 -21.68
C GLY A 582 23.28 -18.95 -21.11
N GLY A 583 22.34 -19.81 -21.49
CA GLY A 583 22.24 -21.19 -21.00
C GLY A 583 21.40 -21.38 -19.77
N THR A 584 20.97 -20.31 -19.07
CA THR A 584 19.97 -20.39 -18.00
C THR A 584 18.61 -20.74 -18.59
N SER A 585 17.81 -21.52 -17.86
CA SER A 585 16.44 -21.87 -18.22
C SER A 585 15.51 -21.59 -17.04
N ALA A 586 14.30 -21.15 -17.29
CA ALA A 586 13.25 -21.02 -16.26
C ALA A 586 12.43 -22.32 -16.09
N ALA A 587 12.64 -23.31 -16.96
CA ALA A 587 11.91 -24.58 -16.91
C ALA A 587 12.09 -25.40 -15.62
N PRO A 588 13.29 -25.46 -14.97
CA PRO A 588 13.42 -26.13 -13.68
C PRO A 588 12.58 -25.50 -12.57
N LEU A 589 12.47 -24.17 -12.53
CA LEU A 589 11.63 -23.51 -11.53
C LEU A 589 10.14 -23.81 -11.76
N PHE A 590 9.71 -23.91 -13.03
CA PHE A 590 8.36 -24.39 -13.34
C PHE A 590 8.14 -25.82 -12.81
N HIS A 591 9.11 -26.73 -13.02
CA HIS A 591 9.07 -28.10 -12.49
C HIS A 591 8.85 -28.10 -10.96
N ASP A 592 9.63 -27.32 -10.22
CA ASP A 592 9.58 -27.29 -8.76
C ASP A 592 8.20 -26.78 -8.27
N ILE A 593 7.69 -25.69 -8.86
CA ILE A 593 6.37 -25.14 -8.51
C ILE A 593 5.24 -26.11 -8.90
N ALA A 594 5.30 -26.71 -10.10
CA ALA A 594 4.28 -27.66 -10.56
C ALA A 594 4.27 -28.95 -9.71
N THR A 595 5.45 -29.43 -9.30
CA THR A 595 5.58 -30.59 -8.41
C THR A 595 4.95 -30.29 -7.03
N TYR A 596 5.21 -29.10 -6.47
CA TYR A 596 4.58 -28.67 -5.24
C TYR A 596 3.05 -28.62 -5.35
N LEU A 597 2.53 -28.04 -6.45
CA LEU A 597 1.09 -27.98 -6.72
C LEU A 597 0.46 -29.36 -6.84
N ALA A 598 1.13 -30.32 -7.53
CA ALA A 598 0.67 -31.68 -7.66
C ALA A 598 0.50 -32.37 -6.29
N GLN A 599 1.48 -32.20 -5.41
CA GLN A 599 1.49 -32.80 -4.07
C GLN A 599 0.47 -32.13 -3.16
N ARG A 600 0.46 -30.80 -3.11
CA ARG A 600 -0.42 -30.04 -2.22
C ARG A 600 -1.90 -30.29 -2.51
N ASP A 601 -2.27 -30.23 -3.78
CA ASP A 601 -3.68 -30.32 -4.21
C ASP A 601 -4.12 -31.72 -4.57
N HIS A 602 -3.25 -32.72 -4.29
CA HIS A 602 -3.51 -34.13 -4.60
C HIS A 602 -4.02 -34.33 -6.01
N ILE A 603 -3.35 -33.68 -7.00
CA ILE A 603 -3.74 -33.78 -8.39
C ILE A 603 -3.56 -35.23 -8.84
N PRO A 604 -4.60 -35.90 -9.37
CA PRO A 604 -4.46 -37.28 -9.82
C PRO A 604 -3.50 -37.40 -11.00
N LEU A 605 -2.81 -38.55 -11.09
CA LEU A 605 -1.90 -38.88 -12.20
C LEU A 605 -2.66 -39.11 -13.51
#